data_a31a4edd383b8121e713357f49a30669
#
_entry.id   a31a4edd383b8121e713357f49a30669
#
_cell.length_a   1.000
_cell.length_b   1.000
_cell.length_c   1.000
_cell.angle_alpha   90.00
_cell.angle_beta   90.00
_cell.angle_gamma   90.00
#
_symmetry.space_group_name_H-M   'P 1'
#
loop_
_entity.id
_entity.type
_entity.pdbx_description
1 polymer ?
#
loop_
_entity_poly.entity_id
_entity_poly.type
_entity_poly.pdbx_seq_one_letter_code
_entity_poly.pdbx_strand_id
1 'polypeptide(L)'
;MFKENVSLSEFASYKIGGPARYFFEAKTTDELKNAVEKAKKRNLEFLVIGSGTNFLIGDEGYPGLVIKPAIDFMNNSGNEISVGAGALMSGLVAFSITRGLSGLEWAGGLPGTVGGAIRGNAGAFGGEIKDSVKKIRSLNISTLEEIERNASDCDFGYRYSIFKNPSNKEIIISAAFSLIKGDPGKIENSVKEKISYRQERQPLEYPNAGSIFKNVDLKKIPESQFVRFENAVKKDPFPVVPAAYIISEAGLKGISFGGAMISPKHPNFIVNISNAKASDVKNLIELIKKEVKNKFGIVLEEEIVLI
;
A
#
# COMPACT_ATOMS: atom_id res chain seq x y z
N MET A 1 -18.50 -9.10 18.83
CA MET A 1 -18.21 -8.06 19.86
C MET A 1 -16.89 -7.41 19.44
N PHE A 2 -16.72 -6.08 19.64
CA PHE A 2 -15.45 -5.43 19.38
C PHE A 2 -14.43 -5.82 20.45
N LYS A 3 -13.18 -6.09 20.04
CA LYS A 3 -12.07 -6.25 20.98
C LYS A 3 -11.61 -4.86 21.43
N GLU A 4 -11.18 -4.72 22.66
CA GLU A 4 -10.73 -3.43 23.23
C GLU A 4 -9.22 -3.41 23.43
N ASN A 5 -8.62 -2.21 23.30
CA ASN A 5 -7.19 -1.95 23.57
C ASN A 5 -6.23 -2.88 22.82
N VAL A 6 -6.53 -3.13 21.53
CA VAL A 6 -5.72 -4.03 20.69
C VAL A 6 -4.52 -3.29 20.14
N SER A 7 -3.31 -3.80 20.38
CA SER A 7 -2.07 -3.22 19.86
C SER A 7 -2.06 -3.26 18.33
N LEU A 8 -1.98 -2.10 17.68
CA LEU A 8 -1.96 -2.00 16.22
C LEU A 8 -0.59 -2.34 15.62
N SER A 9 0.47 -2.35 16.43
CA SER A 9 1.80 -2.81 15.99
C SER A 9 1.79 -4.28 15.53
N GLU A 10 0.86 -5.11 16.05
CA GLU A 10 0.70 -6.50 15.62
C GLU A 10 0.16 -6.60 14.19
N PHE A 11 -0.62 -5.62 13.75
CA PHE A 11 -1.28 -5.56 12.44
C PHE A 11 -0.57 -4.65 11.44
N ALA A 12 0.50 -3.98 11.83
CA ALA A 12 1.33 -3.15 10.97
C ALA A 12 2.63 -3.86 10.61
N SER A 13 3.01 -3.83 9.32
CA SER A 13 4.29 -4.36 8.86
C SER A 13 5.49 -3.63 9.47
N TYR A 14 5.29 -2.38 9.88
CA TYR A 14 6.29 -1.56 10.57
C TYR A 14 6.57 -2.02 12.02
N LYS A 15 5.68 -2.81 12.62
CA LYS A 15 5.72 -3.17 14.04
C LYS A 15 5.73 -1.95 14.96
N ILE A 16 5.12 -0.85 14.52
CA ILE A 16 4.94 0.41 15.24
C ILE A 16 3.44 0.70 15.30
N GLY A 17 2.97 1.22 16.41
CA GLY A 17 1.60 1.67 16.62
C GLY A 17 1.07 1.38 18.00
N GLY A 18 0.41 2.37 18.59
CA GLY A 18 -0.29 2.25 19.87
C GLY A 18 -1.59 1.44 19.74
N PRO A 19 -2.40 1.36 20.80
CA PRO A 19 -3.61 0.54 20.82
C PRO A 19 -4.77 1.17 20.02
N ALA A 20 -5.59 0.32 19.39
CA ALA A 20 -6.92 0.71 18.97
C ALA A 20 -7.87 0.62 20.15
N ARG A 21 -8.67 1.67 20.40
CA ARG A 21 -9.71 1.60 21.43
C ARG A 21 -10.65 0.43 21.19
N TYR A 22 -11.06 0.24 19.94
CA TYR A 22 -11.85 -0.90 19.49
C TYR A 22 -11.24 -1.48 18.23
N PHE A 23 -11.30 -2.81 18.10
CA PHE A 23 -10.82 -3.54 16.93
C PHE A 23 -11.84 -4.60 16.51
N PHE A 24 -12.05 -4.73 15.20
CA PHE A 24 -12.90 -5.76 14.65
C PHE A 24 -12.36 -6.31 13.34
N GLU A 25 -12.25 -7.63 13.23
CA GLU A 25 -11.91 -8.34 12.00
C GLU A 25 -13.19 -8.89 11.38
N ALA A 26 -13.57 -8.37 10.20
CA ALA A 26 -14.76 -8.76 9.47
C ALA A 26 -14.42 -9.81 8.42
N LYS A 27 -14.87 -11.03 8.59
CA LYS A 27 -14.61 -12.17 7.69
C LYS A 27 -15.68 -12.32 6.59
N THR A 28 -16.82 -11.68 6.75
CA THR A 28 -17.91 -11.67 5.78
C THR A 28 -18.39 -10.25 5.51
N THR A 29 -19.12 -10.06 4.41
CA THR A 29 -19.75 -8.78 4.11
C THR A 29 -20.77 -8.39 5.18
N ASP A 30 -21.53 -9.33 5.70
CA ASP A 30 -22.53 -9.07 6.77
C ASP A 30 -21.85 -8.66 8.07
N GLU A 31 -20.72 -9.27 8.43
CA GLU A 31 -19.92 -8.84 9.57
C GLU A 31 -19.38 -7.41 9.38
N LEU A 32 -18.95 -7.06 8.17
CA LEU A 32 -18.49 -5.72 7.83
C LEU A 32 -19.64 -4.70 7.94
N LYS A 33 -20.82 -5.00 7.35
CA LYS A 33 -22.03 -4.18 7.47
C LYS A 33 -22.41 -3.95 8.94
N ASN A 34 -22.46 -5.01 9.71
CA ASN A 34 -22.79 -4.96 11.15
C ASN A 34 -21.77 -4.12 11.94
N ALA A 35 -20.48 -4.21 11.61
CA ALA A 35 -19.44 -3.42 12.28
C ALA A 35 -19.62 -1.93 11.99
N VAL A 36 -19.83 -1.56 10.73
CA VAL A 36 -20.08 -0.17 10.32
C VAL A 36 -21.37 0.38 10.96
N GLU A 37 -22.46 -0.39 10.94
CA GLU A 37 -23.72 0.01 11.56
C GLU A 37 -23.56 0.25 13.08
N LYS A 38 -22.89 -0.66 13.79
CA LYS A 38 -22.60 -0.51 15.22
C LYS A 38 -21.71 0.69 15.52
N ALA A 39 -20.72 0.98 14.67
CA ALA A 39 -19.89 2.16 14.81
C ALA A 39 -20.74 3.44 14.68
N LYS A 40 -21.62 3.50 13.68
CA LYS A 40 -22.54 4.64 13.48
C LYS A 40 -23.48 4.84 14.68
N LYS A 41 -24.12 3.77 15.15
CA LYS A 41 -25.04 3.83 16.33
C LYS A 41 -24.34 4.31 17.61
N ARG A 42 -23.03 4.10 17.72
CA ARG A 42 -22.22 4.51 18.87
C ARG A 42 -21.46 5.84 18.65
N ASN A 43 -21.67 6.50 17.51
CA ASN A 43 -20.93 7.68 17.09
C ASN A 43 -19.40 7.47 17.15
N LEU A 44 -18.92 6.27 16.79
CA LEU A 44 -17.50 5.96 16.75
C LEU A 44 -16.98 6.29 15.35
N GLU A 45 -15.92 7.09 15.32
CA GLU A 45 -15.06 7.15 14.13
C GLU A 45 -14.40 5.80 13.89
N PHE A 46 -14.18 5.45 12.62
CA PHE A 46 -13.50 4.22 12.32
C PHE A 46 -12.49 4.36 11.19
N LEU A 47 -11.48 3.51 11.27
CA LEU A 47 -10.40 3.36 10.31
C LEU A 47 -10.48 1.96 9.70
N VAL A 48 -10.29 1.85 8.39
CA VAL A 48 -10.18 0.56 7.70
C VAL A 48 -8.73 0.27 7.37
N ILE A 49 -8.23 -0.87 7.83
CA ILE A 49 -6.86 -1.32 7.54
C ILE A 49 -6.89 -2.69 6.84
N GLY A 50 -5.96 -2.90 5.89
CA GLY A 50 -5.67 -4.23 5.36
C GLY A 50 -4.60 -4.93 6.21
N SER A 51 -3.47 -5.28 5.59
CA SER A 51 -2.30 -5.84 6.29
C SER A 51 -1.37 -4.77 6.89
N GLY A 52 -1.78 -3.50 6.96
CA GLY A 52 -0.98 -2.44 7.57
C GLY A 52 0.38 -2.17 6.91
N THR A 53 0.51 -2.45 5.60
CA THR A 53 1.79 -2.38 4.88
C THR A 53 2.13 -0.99 4.35
N ASN A 54 1.23 -0.02 4.52
CA ASN A 54 1.42 1.36 4.08
C ASN A 54 0.94 2.37 5.14
N PHE A 55 1.00 1.99 6.44
CA PHE A 55 0.59 2.85 7.55
C PHE A 55 1.74 3.08 8.52
N LEU A 56 1.86 4.31 9.00
CA LEU A 56 2.55 4.65 10.22
C LEU A 56 1.50 5.06 11.26
N ILE A 57 1.26 4.18 12.21
CA ILE A 57 0.26 4.39 13.27
C ILE A 57 0.95 5.06 14.45
N GLY A 58 0.36 6.15 14.96
CA GLY A 58 0.90 6.92 16.07
C GLY A 58 1.12 6.10 17.35
N ASP A 59 2.01 6.58 18.18
CA ASP A 59 2.34 5.92 19.45
C ASP A 59 1.14 5.88 20.42
N GLU A 60 0.23 6.87 20.31
CA GLU A 60 -1.03 6.95 21.08
C GLU A 60 -2.11 5.99 20.55
N GLY A 61 -1.90 5.41 19.38
CA GLY A 61 -2.86 4.51 18.73
C GLY A 61 -4.03 5.23 18.06
N TYR A 62 -5.20 4.56 18.03
CA TYR A 62 -6.41 5.08 17.39
C TYR A 62 -7.58 5.12 18.39
N PRO A 63 -8.19 6.28 18.66
CA PRO A 63 -9.22 6.42 19.70
C PRO A 63 -10.59 5.89 19.30
N GLY A 64 -10.77 5.41 18.08
CA GLY A 64 -12.00 4.88 17.50
C GLY A 64 -12.00 3.36 17.30
N LEU A 65 -12.74 2.91 16.30
CA LEU A 65 -12.80 1.52 15.87
C LEU A 65 -11.87 1.29 14.67
N VAL A 66 -10.98 0.33 14.77
CA VAL A 66 -10.24 -0.19 13.61
C VAL A 66 -10.96 -1.41 13.06
N ILE A 67 -11.37 -1.35 11.79
CA ILE A 67 -11.99 -2.46 11.06
C ILE A 67 -10.95 -3.04 10.11
N LYS A 68 -10.73 -4.36 10.21
CA LYS A 68 -9.91 -5.11 9.26
C LYS A 68 -10.82 -6.02 8.43
N PRO A 69 -11.09 -5.68 7.16
CA PRO A 69 -11.75 -6.60 6.26
C PRO A 69 -10.86 -7.82 6.02
N ALA A 70 -11.34 -8.98 6.44
CA ALA A 70 -10.66 -10.28 6.29
C ALA A 70 -11.52 -11.22 5.43
N ILE A 71 -12.23 -10.65 4.45
CA ILE A 71 -13.02 -11.40 3.48
C ILE A 71 -12.04 -12.06 2.52
N ASP A 72 -11.79 -13.36 2.73
CA ASP A 72 -10.75 -14.12 2.05
C ASP A 72 -11.38 -15.31 1.31
N PHE A 73 -11.48 -15.17 0.00
CA PHE A 73 -11.88 -16.22 -0.93
C PHE A 73 -11.21 -15.99 -2.27
N MET A 74 -11.03 -17.06 -3.06
CA MET A 74 -10.56 -17.01 -4.44
C MET A 74 -11.32 -18.04 -5.28
N ASN A 75 -11.98 -17.59 -6.34
CA ASN A 75 -12.67 -18.43 -7.29
C ASN A 75 -12.21 -18.11 -8.70
N ASN A 76 -12.13 -19.13 -9.56
CA ASN A 76 -11.74 -18.96 -10.96
C ASN A 76 -12.86 -19.42 -11.89
N SER A 77 -13.14 -18.61 -12.91
CA SER A 77 -14.04 -18.94 -14.02
C SER A 77 -13.40 -18.52 -15.33
N GLY A 78 -12.90 -19.49 -16.09
CA GLY A 78 -12.16 -19.20 -17.32
C GLY A 78 -10.90 -18.35 -17.03
N ASN A 79 -10.86 -17.15 -17.59
CA ASN A 79 -9.76 -16.20 -17.43
C ASN A 79 -10.03 -15.15 -16.33
N GLU A 80 -11.13 -15.29 -15.59
CA GLU A 80 -11.47 -14.39 -14.49
C GLU A 80 -11.18 -15.04 -13.13
N ILE A 81 -10.56 -14.24 -12.23
CA ILE A 81 -10.39 -14.60 -10.82
C ILE A 81 -11.20 -13.61 -9.99
N SER A 82 -12.19 -14.12 -9.24
CA SER A 82 -12.90 -13.36 -8.21
C SER A 82 -12.23 -13.58 -6.87
N VAL A 83 -11.95 -12.50 -6.15
CA VAL A 83 -11.14 -12.54 -4.92
C VAL A 83 -11.67 -11.57 -3.87
N GLY A 84 -11.66 -11.99 -2.60
CA GLY A 84 -12.02 -11.16 -1.46
C GLY A 84 -10.98 -10.09 -1.16
N ALA A 85 -11.42 -8.94 -0.66
CA ALA A 85 -10.53 -7.80 -0.36
C ALA A 85 -9.49 -8.10 0.74
N GLY A 86 -9.77 -9.07 1.63
CA GLY A 86 -8.86 -9.52 2.68
C GLY A 86 -7.78 -10.48 2.23
N ALA A 87 -7.94 -11.11 1.05
CA ALA A 87 -6.95 -12.00 0.48
C ALA A 87 -5.60 -11.29 0.27
N LEU A 88 -4.50 -12.00 0.50
CA LEU A 88 -3.16 -11.45 0.26
C LEU A 88 -2.85 -11.38 -1.23
N MET A 89 -2.15 -10.33 -1.66
CA MET A 89 -1.66 -10.21 -3.05
C MET A 89 -0.75 -11.37 -3.44
N SER A 90 0.09 -11.86 -2.53
CA SER A 90 0.92 -13.03 -2.76
C SER A 90 0.10 -14.30 -3.03
N GLY A 91 -1.03 -14.47 -2.32
CA GLY A 91 -1.97 -15.55 -2.55
C GLY A 91 -2.64 -15.46 -3.92
N LEU A 92 -3.08 -14.26 -4.32
CA LEU A 92 -3.68 -14.02 -5.64
C LEU A 92 -2.68 -14.32 -6.79
N VAL A 93 -1.43 -13.87 -6.64
CA VAL A 93 -0.36 -14.18 -7.62
C VAL A 93 -0.10 -15.70 -7.69
N ALA A 94 0.04 -16.37 -6.56
CA ALA A 94 0.22 -17.83 -6.52
C ALA A 94 -0.96 -18.58 -7.16
N PHE A 95 -2.18 -18.13 -6.86
CA PHE A 95 -3.39 -18.70 -7.45
C PHE A 95 -3.43 -18.53 -8.97
N SER A 96 -3.04 -17.36 -9.50
CA SER A 96 -2.98 -17.12 -10.94
C SER A 96 -1.97 -18.03 -11.64
N ILE A 97 -0.79 -18.26 -11.04
CA ILE A 97 0.23 -19.21 -11.56
C ILE A 97 -0.37 -20.61 -11.68
N THR A 98 -1.02 -21.13 -10.62
CA THR A 98 -1.61 -22.48 -10.63
C THR A 98 -2.71 -22.67 -11.66
N ARG A 99 -3.30 -21.59 -12.15
CA ARG A 99 -4.34 -21.56 -13.18
C ARG A 99 -3.79 -21.25 -14.58
N GLY A 100 -2.48 -21.03 -14.71
CA GLY A 100 -1.87 -20.62 -15.99
C GLY A 100 -2.40 -19.27 -16.48
N LEU A 101 -2.62 -18.33 -15.57
CA LEU A 101 -3.16 -17.00 -15.87
C LEU A 101 -2.10 -15.91 -15.63
N SER A 102 -1.74 -15.22 -16.70
CA SER A 102 -0.74 -14.15 -16.80
C SER A 102 -1.40 -12.78 -16.64
N GLY A 103 -0.66 -11.80 -16.12
CA GLY A 103 -1.07 -10.40 -15.96
C GLY A 103 -0.87 -9.88 -14.53
N LEU A 104 -0.41 -10.72 -13.60
CA LEU A 104 -0.10 -10.33 -12.20
C LEU A 104 1.38 -10.52 -11.82
N GLU A 105 2.25 -10.84 -12.76
CA GLU A 105 3.68 -11.11 -12.52
C GLU A 105 4.40 -9.91 -11.88
N TRP A 106 3.99 -8.69 -12.25
CA TRP A 106 4.51 -7.45 -11.71
C TRP A 106 4.34 -7.36 -10.17
N ALA A 107 3.31 -8.03 -9.65
CA ALA A 107 3.00 -8.04 -8.22
C ALA A 107 3.83 -9.07 -7.42
N GLY A 108 4.80 -9.74 -8.05
CA GLY A 108 5.71 -10.65 -7.36
C GLY A 108 6.37 -10.00 -6.15
N GLY A 109 6.14 -10.56 -4.94
CA GLY A 109 6.64 -10.03 -3.68
C GLY A 109 5.96 -8.74 -3.19
N LEU A 110 4.87 -8.29 -3.81
CA LEU A 110 4.09 -7.15 -3.32
C LEU A 110 3.37 -7.54 -2.02
N PRO A 111 3.62 -6.85 -0.90
CA PRO A 111 2.93 -7.14 0.35
C PRO A 111 1.54 -6.49 0.39
N GLY A 112 0.69 -6.99 1.27
CA GLY A 112 -0.61 -6.38 1.53
C GLY A 112 -1.78 -7.20 1.02
N THR A 113 -2.99 -6.67 1.25
CA THR A 113 -4.24 -7.27 0.81
C THR A 113 -4.69 -6.73 -0.55
N VAL A 114 -5.51 -7.50 -1.25
CA VAL A 114 -6.13 -7.11 -2.53
C VAL A 114 -6.88 -5.78 -2.39
N GLY A 115 -7.69 -5.60 -1.35
CA GLY A 115 -8.42 -4.35 -1.12
C GLY A 115 -7.48 -3.15 -0.92
N GLY A 116 -6.38 -3.34 -0.18
CA GLY A 116 -5.35 -2.31 -0.02
C GLY A 116 -4.65 -1.96 -1.34
N ALA A 117 -4.32 -2.97 -2.14
CA ALA A 117 -3.70 -2.80 -3.45
C ALA A 117 -4.62 -2.04 -4.42
N ILE A 118 -5.92 -2.37 -4.48
CA ILE A 118 -6.92 -1.67 -5.30
C ILE A 118 -7.07 -0.22 -4.83
N ARG A 119 -7.20 0.02 -3.52
CA ARG A 119 -7.33 1.38 -2.98
C ARG A 119 -6.18 2.28 -3.40
N GLY A 120 -4.97 1.74 -3.43
CA GLY A 120 -3.76 2.47 -3.80
C GLY A 120 -3.43 2.45 -5.28
N ASN A 121 -4.17 1.72 -6.14
CA ASN A 121 -3.71 1.35 -7.47
C ASN A 121 -2.25 0.91 -7.41
N ALA A 122 -1.98 -0.10 -6.59
CA ALA A 122 -0.60 -0.57 -6.37
C ALA A 122 0.03 -0.96 -7.70
N GLY A 123 1.28 -0.58 -7.88
CA GLY A 123 2.01 -0.86 -9.12
C GLY A 123 3.52 -0.96 -8.90
N ALA A 124 4.15 -1.79 -9.69
CA ALA A 124 5.60 -2.01 -9.75
C ALA A 124 5.97 -2.67 -11.08
N PHE A 125 7.24 -2.54 -11.49
CA PHE A 125 7.79 -3.22 -12.68
C PHE A 125 6.96 -3.02 -13.96
N GLY A 126 6.35 -1.84 -14.13
CA GLY A 126 5.57 -1.49 -15.31
C GLY A 126 4.13 -1.97 -15.31
N GLY A 127 3.65 -2.65 -14.26
CA GLY A 127 2.26 -3.06 -14.12
C GLY A 127 1.59 -2.43 -12.90
N GLU A 128 0.27 -2.28 -12.97
CA GLU A 128 -0.58 -1.70 -11.92
C GLU A 128 -1.87 -2.53 -11.77
N ILE A 129 -2.55 -2.37 -10.64
CA ILE A 129 -3.86 -3.03 -10.39
C ILE A 129 -4.86 -2.76 -11.52
N LYS A 130 -4.96 -1.50 -11.99
CA LYS A 130 -5.90 -1.10 -13.05
C LYS A 130 -5.76 -1.88 -14.36
N ASP A 131 -4.58 -2.46 -14.61
CA ASP A 131 -4.28 -3.15 -15.87
C ASP A 131 -5.01 -4.51 -15.99
N SER A 132 -5.41 -5.08 -14.84
CA SER A 132 -6.00 -6.42 -14.79
C SER A 132 -7.31 -6.49 -13.99
N VAL A 133 -7.60 -5.53 -13.11
CA VAL A 133 -8.88 -5.49 -12.40
C VAL A 133 -10.00 -5.11 -13.38
N LYS A 134 -11.12 -5.86 -13.33
CA LYS A 134 -12.29 -5.67 -14.21
C LYS A 134 -13.46 -5.02 -13.46
N LYS A 135 -13.76 -5.54 -12.27
CA LYS A 135 -14.86 -5.09 -11.44
C LYS A 135 -14.47 -5.07 -9.97
N ILE A 136 -15.00 -4.13 -9.24
CA ILE A 136 -14.83 -4.01 -7.79
C ILE A 136 -16.20 -3.96 -7.13
N ARG A 137 -16.39 -4.74 -6.07
CA ARG A 137 -17.55 -4.64 -5.17
C ARG A 137 -17.12 -3.96 -3.88
N SER A 138 -17.89 -3.00 -3.45
CA SER A 138 -17.67 -2.21 -2.25
C SER A 138 -18.93 -2.07 -1.42
N LEU A 139 -18.77 -1.75 -0.14
CA LEU A 139 -19.84 -1.40 0.78
C LEU A 139 -19.89 0.12 0.92
N ASN A 140 -21.03 0.73 0.59
CA ASN A 140 -21.26 2.13 0.90
C ASN A 140 -21.48 2.28 2.42
N ILE A 141 -20.62 3.09 3.03
CA ILE A 141 -20.67 3.32 4.49
C ILE A 141 -21.95 4.01 4.90
N SER A 142 -22.53 4.87 4.06
CA SER A 142 -23.70 5.68 4.40
C SER A 142 -25.00 4.89 4.31
N THR A 143 -25.20 4.14 3.22
CA THR A 143 -26.45 3.38 2.95
C THR A 143 -26.37 1.93 3.40
N LEU A 144 -25.17 1.38 3.62
CA LEU A 144 -24.88 -0.04 3.88
C LEU A 144 -25.25 -0.95 2.69
N GLU A 145 -25.40 -0.38 1.51
CA GLU A 145 -25.61 -1.12 0.26
C GLU A 145 -24.30 -1.51 -0.38
N GLU A 146 -24.31 -2.62 -1.10
CA GLU A 146 -23.20 -3.04 -1.92
C GLU A 146 -23.27 -2.34 -3.27
N ILE A 147 -22.13 -1.82 -3.72
CA ILE A 147 -21.98 -1.17 -5.01
C ILE A 147 -21.01 -2.00 -5.85
N GLU A 148 -21.37 -2.26 -7.11
CA GLU A 148 -20.45 -2.81 -8.10
C GLU A 148 -20.01 -1.69 -9.06
N ARG A 149 -18.68 -1.58 -9.27
CA ARG A 149 -18.07 -0.64 -10.20
C ARG A 149 -17.25 -1.38 -11.25
N ASN A 150 -17.30 -0.94 -12.50
CA ASN A 150 -16.28 -1.33 -13.45
C ASN A 150 -14.96 -0.60 -13.13
N ALA A 151 -13.84 -1.15 -13.59
CA ALA A 151 -12.54 -0.52 -13.38
C ALA A 151 -12.48 0.91 -13.96
N SER A 152 -13.14 1.17 -15.09
CA SER A 152 -13.26 2.51 -15.69
C SER A 152 -13.88 3.56 -14.77
N ASP A 153 -14.71 3.14 -13.83
CA ASP A 153 -15.47 4.03 -12.93
C ASP A 153 -14.72 4.26 -11.61
N CYS A 154 -13.49 3.74 -11.49
CA CYS A 154 -12.70 3.78 -10.26
C CYS A 154 -11.63 4.88 -10.25
N ASP A 155 -11.58 5.74 -11.25
CA ASP A 155 -10.64 6.89 -11.34
C ASP A 155 -9.20 6.51 -10.97
N PHE A 156 -8.71 5.40 -11.53
CA PHE A 156 -7.37 4.92 -11.25
C PHE A 156 -6.29 5.84 -11.82
N GLY A 157 -5.40 6.28 -10.95
CA GLY A 157 -4.22 7.08 -11.27
C GLY A 157 -2.99 6.59 -10.54
N TYR A 158 -1.87 7.29 -10.70
CA TYR A 158 -0.62 6.96 -10.00
C TYR A 158 -0.82 7.02 -8.48
N ARG A 159 -0.74 5.87 -7.82
CA ARG A 159 -0.98 5.71 -6.38
C ARG A 159 -2.35 6.24 -5.92
N TYR A 160 -3.35 6.17 -6.81
CA TYR A 160 -4.68 6.71 -6.56
C TYR A 160 -5.79 5.81 -7.14
N SER A 161 -6.92 5.80 -6.45
CA SER A 161 -8.22 5.36 -6.94
C SER A 161 -9.32 6.16 -6.23
N ILE A 162 -10.54 6.11 -6.75
CA ILE A 162 -11.72 6.74 -6.12
C ILE A 162 -11.88 6.38 -4.64
N PHE A 163 -11.41 5.18 -4.23
CA PHE A 163 -11.47 4.72 -2.84
C PHE A 163 -10.49 5.46 -1.90
N LYS A 164 -9.60 6.31 -2.42
CA LYS A 164 -8.79 7.27 -1.65
C LYS A 164 -9.45 8.62 -1.49
N ASN A 165 -10.45 8.93 -2.31
CA ASN A 165 -11.16 10.20 -2.22
C ASN A 165 -11.93 10.27 -0.88
N PRO A 166 -11.70 11.30 -0.03
CA PRO A 166 -12.40 11.43 1.26
C PRO A 166 -13.92 11.53 1.13
N SER A 167 -14.40 12.00 -0.02
CA SER A 167 -15.85 12.09 -0.31
C SER A 167 -16.44 10.74 -0.68
N ASN A 168 -15.63 9.78 -1.11
CA ASN A 168 -16.10 8.43 -1.39
C ASN A 168 -16.22 7.63 -0.08
N LYS A 169 -17.43 7.26 0.26
CA LYS A 169 -17.76 6.54 1.49
C LYS A 169 -17.91 5.03 1.23
N GLU A 170 -16.86 4.40 0.68
CA GLU A 170 -16.91 2.99 0.30
C GLU A 170 -15.74 2.17 0.89
N ILE A 171 -16.04 0.94 1.32
CA ILE A 171 -15.06 -0.06 1.75
C ILE A 171 -15.05 -1.19 0.72
N ILE A 172 -13.92 -1.52 0.15
CA ILE A 172 -13.78 -2.61 -0.84
C ILE A 172 -14.05 -3.95 -0.16
N ILE A 173 -14.91 -4.77 -0.79
CA ILE A 173 -15.30 -6.10 -0.34
C ILE A 173 -14.60 -7.18 -1.17
N SER A 174 -14.60 -7.04 -2.47
CA SER A 174 -14.04 -8.02 -3.41
C SER A 174 -13.75 -7.39 -4.76
N ALA A 175 -13.02 -8.11 -5.60
CA ALA A 175 -12.80 -7.71 -6.98
C ALA A 175 -12.75 -8.93 -7.92
N ALA A 176 -13.01 -8.67 -9.19
CA ALA A 176 -12.76 -9.61 -10.30
C ALA A 176 -11.60 -9.10 -11.13
N PHE A 177 -10.63 -9.97 -11.38
CA PHE A 177 -9.48 -9.73 -12.25
C PHE A 177 -9.66 -10.49 -13.54
N SER A 178 -9.44 -9.83 -14.69
CA SER A 178 -9.43 -10.44 -16.01
C SER A 178 -7.99 -10.62 -16.47
N LEU A 179 -7.59 -11.88 -16.63
CA LEU A 179 -6.22 -12.26 -16.95
C LEU A 179 -6.18 -12.97 -18.31
N ILE A 180 -4.99 -13.26 -18.81
CA ILE A 180 -4.81 -13.97 -20.06
C ILE A 180 -4.17 -15.34 -19.83
N LYS A 181 -4.50 -16.33 -20.66
CA LYS A 181 -3.81 -17.63 -20.59
C LYS A 181 -2.33 -17.48 -20.90
N GLY A 182 -1.49 -18.11 -20.09
CA GLY A 182 -0.05 -18.13 -20.24
C GLY A 182 0.56 -19.46 -19.84
N ASP A 183 1.85 -19.60 -20.07
CA ASP A 183 2.62 -20.75 -19.62
C ASP A 183 2.95 -20.62 -18.12
N PRO A 184 2.52 -21.56 -17.26
CA PRO A 184 2.72 -21.46 -15.82
C PRO A 184 4.19 -21.31 -15.42
N GLY A 185 5.11 -22.01 -16.14
CA GLY A 185 6.55 -21.95 -15.84
C GLY A 185 7.13 -20.56 -16.15
N LYS A 186 6.71 -19.94 -17.25
CA LYS A 186 7.14 -18.57 -17.58
C LYS A 186 6.58 -17.55 -16.60
N ILE A 187 5.31 -17.68 -16.21
CA ILE A 187 4.67 -16.82 -15.21
C ILE A 187 5.41 -16.93 -13.88
N GLU A 188 5.65 -18.15 -13.40
CA GLU A 188 6.35 -18.41 -12.14
C GLU A 188 7.78 -17.82 -12.15
N ASN A 189 8.53 -18.04 -13.23
CA ASN A 189 9.88 -17.49 -13.37
C ASN A 189 9.87 -15.95 -13.33
N SER A 190 8.95 -15.31 -14.04
CA SER A 190 8.80 -13.86 -14.01
C SER A 190 8.48 -13.34 -12.59
N VAL A 191 7.61 -14.04 -11.85
CA VAL A 191 7.31 -13.71 -10.44
C VAL A 191 8.55 -13.86 -9.56
N LYS A 192 9.30 -14.97 -9.70
CA LYS A 192 10.55 -15.22 -8.94
C LYS A 192 11.58 -14.12 -9.19
N GLU A 193 11.75 -13.67 -10.42
CA GLU A 193 12.65 -12.54 -10.75
C GLU A 193 12.27 -11.26 -9.99
N LYS A 194 10.97 -10.92 -9.89
CA LYS A 194 10.52 -9.74 -9.16
C LYS A 194 10.74 -9.87 -7.66
N ILE A 195 10.53 -11.08 -7.13
CA ILE A 195 10.81 -11.39 -5.71
C ILE A 195 12.31 -11.23 -5.42
N SER A 196 13.19 -11.84 -6.24
CA SER A 196 14.65 -11.74 -6.08
C SER A 196 15.12 -10.28 -6.17
N TYR A 197 14.60 -9.52 -7.14
CA TYR A 197 14.92 -8.09 -7.27
C TYR A 197 14.58 -7.31 -5.98
N ARG A 198 13.41 -7.60 -5.37
CA ARG A 198 13.02 -6.95 -4.11
C ARG A 198 13.94 -7.34 -2.95
N GLN A 199 14.25 -8.64 -2.81
CA GLN A 199 15.15 -9.13 -1.77
C GLN A 199 16.54 -8.50 -1.85
N GLU A 200 17.08 -8.32 -3.07
CA GLU A 200 18.38 -7.71 -3.28
C GLU A 200 18.41 -6.22 -2.99
N ARG A 201 17.30 -5.50 -3.26
CA ARG A 201 17.31 -4.01 -3.30
C ARG A 201 16.47 -3.35 -2.21
N GLN A 202 15.62 -4.08 -1.51
CA GLN A 202 14.79 -3.54 -0.43
C GLN A 202 15.24 -4.09 0.93
N PRO A 203 15.12 -3.31 2.00
CA PRO A 203 15.55 -3.70 3.35
C PRO A 203 14.49 -4.57 4.03
N LEU A 204 14.20 -5.75 3.44
CA LEU A 204 13.13 -6.65 3.90
C LEU A 204 13.48 -7.38 5.21
N GLU A 205 14.74 -7.31 5.63
CA GLU A 205 15.25 -7.82 6.91
C GLU A 205 14.77 -7.04 8.13
N TYR A 206 14.27 -5.82 7.92
CA TYR A 206 13.74 -4.97 9.00
C TYR A 206 12.25 -4.66 8.80
N PRO A 207 11.46 -4.53 9.87
CA PRO A 207 10.09 -4.02 9.78
C PRO A 207 10.06 -2.63 9.12
N ASN A 208 9.14 -2.45 8.17
CA ASN A 208 8.97 -1.22 7.42
C ASN A 208 7.57 -1.15 6.79
N ALA A 209 7.19 -0.02 6.24
CA ALA A 209 5.92 0.17 5.53
C ALA A 209 6.13 0.49 4.02
N GLY A 210 7.21 0.01 3.44
CA GLY A 210 7.53 0.27 2.03
C GLY A 210 8.14 1.65 1.81
N SER A 211 7.92 2.18 0.61
CA SER A 211 8.38 3.51 0.22
C SER A 211 7.64 4.60 0.99
N ILE A 212 8.38 5.51 1.58
CA ILE A 212 7.82 6.65 2.35
C ILE A 212 7.24 7.71 1.42
N PHE A 213 7.94 8.01 0.30
CA PHE A 213 7.56 9.06 -0.62
C PHE A 213 7.23 8.51 -2.00
N LYS A 214 6.33 9.19 -2.71
CA LYS A 214 6.08 8.97 -4.13
C LYS A 214 7.31 9.38 -4.95
N ASN A 215 7.49 8.76 -6.11
CA ASN A 215 8.44 9.28 -7.08
C ASN A 215 7.99 10.67 -7.56
N VAL A 216 8.96 11.55 -7.86
CA VAL A 216 8.70 12.93 -8.23
C VAL A 216 8.50 13.03 -9.74
N ASP A 217 7.37 13.59 -10.18
CA ASP A 217 7.14 13.91 -11.59
C ASP A 217 8.27 14.80 -12.11
N LEU A 218 8.83 14.44 -13.27
CA LEU A 218 9.93 15.20 -13.89
C LEU A 218 9.58 16.68 -14.06
N LYS A 219 8.32 17.02 -14.32
CA LYS A 219 7.81 18.40 -14.42
C LYS A 219 7.92 19.21 -13.13
N LYS A 220 8.03 18.53 -11.98
CA LYS A 220 8.20 19.14 -10.66
C LYS A 220 9.68 19.30 -10.26
N ILE A 221 10.61 18.85 -11.08
CA ILE A 221 12.05 19.03 -10.85
C ILE A 221 12.44 20.43 -11.33
N PRO A 222 13.08 21.27 -10.49
CA PRO A 222 13.57 22.58 -10.90
C PRO A 222 14.59 22.45 -12.05
N GLU A 223 14.53 23.35 -13.05
CA GLU A 223 15.42 23.33 -14.21
C GLU A 223 16.91 23.32 -13.82
N SER A 224 17.28 24.06 -12.78
CA SER A 224 18.63 24.09 -12.24
C SER A 224 19.14 22.74 -11.72
N GLN A 225 18.24 21.79 -11.47
CA GLN A 225 18.56 20.44 -10.98
C GLN A 225 18.46 19.37 -12.07
N PHE A 226 18.00 19.73 -13.29
CA PHE A 226 17.69 18.76 -14.34
C PHE A 226 18.89 17.87 -14.69
N VAL A 227 20.05 18.48 -14.95
CA VAL A 227 21.30 17.75 -15.30
C VAL A 227 21.68 16.72 -14.22
N ARG A 228 21.44 17.04 -12.94
CA ARG A 228 21.74 16.13 -11.83
C ARG A 228 20.88 14.87 -11.87
N PHE A 229 19.62 14.99 -12.27
CA PHE A 229 18.62 13.92 -12.16
C PHE A 229 18.25 13.25 -13.48
N GLU A 230 18.67 13.79 -14.63
CA GLU A 230 18.30 13.29 -15.98
C GLU A 230 18.62 11.80 -16.18
N ASN A 231 19.77 11.33 -15.72
CA ASN A 231 20.20 9.94 -15.86
C ASN A 231 19.42 8.97 -14.93
N ALA A 232 18.68 9.49 -13.95
CA ALA A 232 17.86 8.71 -13.03
C ALA A 232 16.39 8.64 -13.45
N VAL A 233 16.00 9.35 -14.51
CA VAL A 233 14.59 9.42 -14.96
C VAL A 233 14.11 8.05 -15.39
N LYS A 234 13.01 7.61 -14.79
CA LYS A 234 12.22 6.45 -15.23
C LYS A 234 11.04 6.92 -16.05
N LYS A 235 10.73 6.21 -17.14
CA LYS A 235 9.66 6.59 -18.06
C LYS A 235 8.28 6.05 -17.66
N ASP A 236 8.24 5.08 -16.78
CA ASP A 236 7.05 4.35 -16.38
C ASP A 236 6.67 4.66 -14.92
N PRO A 237 5.37 4.94 -14.62
CA PRO A 237 4.21 5.05 -15.54
C PRO A 237 4.16 6.38 -16.33
N PHE A 238 4.99 7.34 -16.00
CA PHE A 238 5.26 8.59 -16.68
C PHE A 238 6.67 9.05 -16.27
N PRO A 239 7.29 10.06 -16.93
CA PRO A 239 8.62 10.51 -16.57
C PRO A 239 8.73 10.96 -15.11
N VAL A 240 9.43 10.19 -14.29
CA VAL A 240 9.62 10.44 -12.84
C VAL A 240 11.08 10.28 -12.43
N VAL A 241 11.49 11.05 -11.42
CA VAL A 241 12.74 10.82 -10.69
C VAL A 241 12.44 10.01 -9.44
N PRO A 242 13.09 8.84 -9.22
CA PRO A 242 12.88 8.04 -8.02
C PRO A 242 13.21 8.82 -6.75
N ALA A 243 12.29 8.87 -5.79
CA ALA A 243 12.54 9.51 -4.51
C ALA A 243 13.76 8.92 -3.78
N ALA A 244 13.99 7.61 -3.91
CA ALA A 244 15.18 6.96 -3.39
C ALA A 244 16.48 7.56 -3.92
N TYR A 245 16.53 7.92 -5.21
CA TYR A 245 17.69 8.56 -5.81
C TYR A 245 17.90 9.97 -5.26
N ILE A 246 16.82 10.77 -5.18
CA ILE A 246 16.86 12.13 -4.63
C ILE A 246 17.35 12.12 -3.17
N ILE A 247 16.83 11.21 -2.33
CA ILE A 247 17.24 11.08 -0.93
C ILE A 247 18.71 10.63 -0.82
N SER A 248 19.15 9.76 -1.74
CA SER A 248 20.56 9.34 -1.82
C SER A 248 21.48 10.53 -2.14
N GLU A 249 21.13 11.33 -3.14
CA GLU A 249 21.88 12.54 -3.54
C GLU A 249 21.89 13.61 -2.43
N ALA A 250 20.87 13.62 -1.59
CA ALA A 250 20.84 14.47 -0.40
C ALA A 250 21.82 14.02 0.70
N GLY A 251 22.40 12.81 0.60
CA GLY A 251 23.37 12.28 1.55
C GLY A 251 22.74 11.72 2.83
N LEU A 252 21.47 11.27 2.78
CA LEU A 252 20.69 10.92 3.97
C LEU A 252 20.68 9.42 4.31
N LYS A 253 21.39 8.59 3.56
CA LYS A 253 21.50 7.15 3.83
C LYS A 253 22.09 6.86 5.20
N GLY A 254 21.48 5.94 5.95
CA GLY A 254 21.98 5.47 7.24
C GLY A 254 21.77 6.42 8.41
N ILE A 255 21.16 7.59 8.18
CA ILE A 255 20.79 8.50 9.28
C ILE A 255 19.72 7.85 10.13
N SER A 256 19.92 7.87 11.45
CA SER A 256 19.02 7.26 12.44
C SER A 256 18.46 8.30 13.39
N PHE A 257 17.26 8.06 13.88
CA PHE A 257 16.65 8.80 14.98
C PHE A 257 15.88 7.80 15.86
N GLY A 258 16.21 7.76 17.17
CA GLY A 258 15.67 6.74 18.06
C GLY A 258 15.92 5.33 17.53
N GLY A 259 14.84 4.54 17.41
CA GLY A 259 14.87 3.19 16.87
C GLY A 259 14.68 3.10 15.34
N ALA A 260 14.56 4.23 14.62
CA ALA A 260 14.33 4.26 13.18
C ALA A 260 15.59 4.68 12.42
N MET A 261 15.72 4.18 11.15
CA MET A 261 16.86 4.51 10.28
C MET A 261 16.41 4.64 8.83
N ILE A 262 16.95 5.64 8.14
CA ILE A 262 16.87 5.75 6.66
C ILE A 262 17.73 4.63 6.07
N SER A 263 17.12 3.67 5.38
CA SER A 263 17.84 2.49 4.92
C SER A 263 18.99 2.84 3.98
N PRO A 264 20.22 2.37 4.23
CA PRO A 264 21.32 2.52 3.30
C PRO A 264 21.11 1.71 2.02
N LYS A 265 20.35 0.59 2.09
CA LYS A 265 20.04 -0.28 0.95
C LYS A 265 19.04 0.37 0.00
N HIS A 266 18.00 1.03 0.53
CA HIS A 266 16.98 1.74 -0.25
C HIS A 266 16.49 2.99 0.51
N PRO A 267 17.03 4.18 0.25
CA PRO A 267 16.84 5.35 1.13
C PRO A 267 15.42 5.94 1.13
N ASN A 268 14.51 5.48 0.25
CA ASN A 268 13.08 5.79 0.38
C ASN A 268 12.34 4.86 1.36
N PHE A 269 13.07 3.99 2.06
CA PHE A 269 12.57 3.17 3.17
C PHE A 269 13.16 3.69 4.46
N ILE A 270 12.32 3.96 5.44
CA ILE A 270 12.73 4.13 6.82
C ILE A 270 12.41 2.80 7.50
N VAL A 271 13.36 2.23 8.21
CA VAL A 271 13.24 0.90 8.83
C VAL A 271 13.24 1.00 10.34
N ASN A 272 12.51 0.10 10.99
CA ASN A 272 12.54 -0.07 12.44
C ASN A 272 13.69 -1.03 12.79
N ILE A 273 14.78 -0.50 13.29
CA ILE A 273 15.98 -1.28 13.65
C ILE A 273 16.02 -1.67 15.12
N SER A 274 15.28 -0.96 16.00
CA SER A 274 15.28 -1.24 17.44
C SER A 274 14.10 -0.55 18.13
N ASN A 275 12.94 -1.22 18.18
CA ASN A 275 11.74 -0.72 18.87
C ASN A 275 11.41 0.76 18.58
N ALA A 276 11.47 1.14 17.30
CA ALA A 276 11.19 2.49 16.86
C ALA A 276 9.77 2.93 17.27
N LYS A 277 9.64 4.20 17.62
CA LYS A 277 8.37 4.88 17.82
C LYS A 277 7.90 5.56 16.54
N ALA A 278 6.61 5.83 16.42
CA ALA A 278 6.08 6.59 15.30
C ALA A 278 6.69 8.00 15.22
N SER A 279 6.98 8.60 16.35
CA SER A 279 7.68 9.88 16.47
C SER A 279 9.09 9.84 15.86
N ASP A 280 9.83 8.73 16.02
CA ASP A 280 11.17 8.57 15.44
C ASP A 280 11.10 8.61 13.88
N VAL A 281 10.15 7.87 13.33
CA VAL A 281 9.91 7.82 11.88
C VAL A 281 9.46 9.18 11.35
N LYS A 282 8.54 9.86 12.05
CA LYS A 282 8.06 11.21 11.67
C LYS A 282 9.22 12.22 11.64
N ASN A 283 10.12 12.18 12.62
CA ASN A 283 11.31 13.04 12.65
C ASN A 283 12.21 12.81 11.43
N LEU A 284 12.42 11.55 11.01
CA LEU A 284 13.20 11.24 9.82
C LEU A 284 12.47 11.68 8.53
N ILE A 285 11.14 11.55 8.44
CA ILE A 285 10.34 12.05 7.32
C ILE A 285 10.52 13.56 7.17
N GLU A 286 10.38 14.32 8.26
CA GLU A 286 10.55 15.77 8.23
C GLU A 286 11.99 16.19 7.91
N LEU A 287 12.98 15.48 8.43
CA LEU A 287 14.39 15.68 8.07
C LEU A 287 14.60 15.51 6.56
N ILE A 288 14.09 14.42 5.98
CA ILE A 288 14.22 14.15 4.54
C ILE A 288 13.57 15.27 3.74
N LYS A 289 12.33 15.65 4.05
CA LYS A 289 11.58 16.71 3.36
C LYS A 289 12.35 18.05 3.40
N LYS A 290 12.86 18.42 4.59
CA LYS A 290 13.62 19.65 4.80
C LYS A 290 14.92 19.66 4.00
N GLU A 291 15.73 18.61 4.10
CA GLU A 291 17.04 18.55 3.45
C GLU A 291 16.91 18.50 1.92
N VAL A 292 15.96 17.72 1.38
CA VAL A 292 15.71 17.63 -0.06
C VAL A 292 15.21 18.98 -0.60
N LYS A 293 14.31 19.65 0.12
CA LYS A 293 13.83 20.99 -0.26
C LYS A 293 14.96 22.02 -0.23
N ASN A 294 15.80 22.03 0.81
CA ASN A 294 16.91 22.97 0.95
C ASN A 294 17.98 22.77 -0.12
N LYS A 295 18.35 21.51 -0.42
CA LYS A 295 19.41 21.20 -1.37
C LYS A 295 18.99 21.32 -2.83
N PHE A 296 17.75 20.96 -3.15
CA PHE A 296 17.32 20.78 -4.54
C PHE A 296 16.05 21.58 -4.90
N GLY A 297 15.39 22.23 -3.95
CA GLY A 297 14.10 22.90 -4.18
C GLY A 297 12.95 21.95 -4.45
N ILE A 298 13.13 20.63 -4.24
CA ILE A 298 12.14 19.60 -4.53
C ILE A 298 11.26 19.37 -3.31
N VAL A 299 9.94 19.33 -3.52
CA VAL A 299 8.95 18.99 -2.48
C VAL A 299 8.56 17.52 -2.64
N LEU A 300 8.88 16.70 -1.63
CA LEU A 300 8.48 15.30 -1.60
C LEU A 300 7.06 15.13 -1.07
N GLU A 301 6.29 14.25 -1.73
CA GLU A 301 4.94 13.86 -1.31
C GLU A 301 4.98 12.48 -0.65
N GLU A 302 4.39 12.36 0.53
CA GLU A 302 4.29 11.08 1.25
C GLU A 302 3.38 10.10 0.50
N GLU A 303 3.82 8.84 0.41
CA GLU A 303 3.01 7.71 -0.05
C GLU A 303 2.40 6.97 1.14
N ILE A 304 3.14 6.92 2.25
CA ILE A 304 2.69 6.33 3.51
C ILE A 304 1.53 7.13 4.11
N VAL A 305 0.61 6.43 4.76
CA VAL A 305 -0.53 7.04 5.47
C VAL A 305 -0.18 7.19 6.94
N LEU A 306 -0.18 8.42 7.42
CA LEU A 306 0.02 8.75 8.85
C LEU A 306 -1.32 8.73 9.58
N ILE A 307 -1.37 8.07 10.75
CA ILE A 307 -2.56 7.92 11.61
C ILE A 307 -2.22 8.35 13.02
#